data_7a9e8f5bbce227fd89abe6b60c209877
#
_entry.id   7a9e8f5bbce227fd89abe6b60c209877
#
_cell.length_a   1.000
_cell.length_b   1.000
_cell.length_c   1.000
_cell.angle_alpha   90.00
_cell.angle_beta   90.00
_cell.angle_gamma   90.00
#
_symmetry.space_group_name_H-M   'P 1'
#
loop_
_entity.id
_entity.type
_entity.pdbx_description
1 polymer ?
#
loop_
_entity_poly.entity_id
_entity_poly.type
_entity_poly.pdbx_seq_one_letter_code
_entity_poly.pdbx_strand_id
1 'polypeptide(L)' 'QILDQMYLNTNLSFEKSYGQITNWLYENCKIISKKNNSFNKYLYKVQITKINLERLKSKYPSVEILG' A
#
# COMPACT_ATOMS: atom_id res chain seq x y z
N GLN A 1 16.83 15.66 11.33
CA GLN A 1 16.43 15.48 10.99
C GLN A 1 15.66 15.38 10.30
N ILE A 2 15.27 15.29 10.06
CA ILE A 2 14.66 15.23 9.45
C ILE A 2 13.86 15.10 8.89
N LEU A 3 13.61 14.92 8.71
CA LEU A 3 13.00 14.84 8.24
C LEU A 3 12.08 14.98 7.48
N ASP A 4 11.98 14.93 6.97
CA ASP A 4 11.10 15.16 5.90
C ASP A 4 10.57 13.98 5.30
N GLN A 5 9.85 13.25 6.07
CA GLN A 5 9.16 12.18 5.54
C GLN A 5 7.87 12.70 5.02
N MET A 6 7.82 13.01 3.75
CA MET A 6 6.60 13.35 3.12
C MET A 6 5.79 12.09 2.94
N TYR A 7 4.65 12.05 3.56
CA TYR A 7 3.70 10.97 3.36
C TYR A 7 2.90 11.25 2.11
N LEU A 8 2.74 10.22 1.29
CA LEU A 8 1.94 10.28 0.08
C LEU A 8 0.65 9.51 0.31
N ASN A 9 -0.45 10.08 -0.15
CA ASN A 9 -1.72 9.35 -0.14
C ASN A 9 -1.84 8.59 -1.45
N THR A 10 -1.92 7.29 -1.35
CA THR A 10 -1.85 6.43 -2.52
C THR A 10 -2.91 5.34 -2.43
N ASN A 11 -3.52 5.05 -3.56
CA ASN A 11 -4.44 3.93 -3.66
C ASN A 11 -3.69 2.72 -4.19
N LEU A 12 -3.87 1.60 -3.53
CA LEU A 12 -3.22 0.34 -3.90
C LEU A 12 -4.27 -0.71 -4.19
N SER A 13 -4.03 -1.51 -5.21
CA SER A 13 -4.91 -2.62 -5.53
C SER A 13 -4.09 -3.89 -5.66
N PHE A 14 -4.57 -4.97 -5.03
CA PHE A 14 -3.89 -6.27 -5.10
C PHE A 14 -4.89 -7.38 -4.85
N GLU A 15 -4.52 -8.58 -5.24
CA GLU A 15 -5.41 -9.73 -5.09
C GLU A 15 -5.54 -10.14 -3.63
N LYS A 16 -6.71 -10.63 -3.26
CA LYS A 16 -6.99 -11.06 -1.88
C LYS A 16 -6.10 -12.19 -1.43
N SER A 17 -5.57 -12.96 -2.35
CA SER A 17 -4.67 -14.06 -2.00
C SER A 17 -3.32 -13.58 -1.46
N TYR A 18 -3.00 -12.30 -1.62
CA TYR A 18 -1.74 -11.76 -1.12
C TYR A 18 -1.92 -11.13 0.27
N GLY A 19 -2.29 -11.94 1.24
CA GLY A 19 -2.47 -11.46 2.61
C GLY A 19 -1.20 -10.86 3.21
N GLN A 20 -0.04 -11.28 2.72
CA GLN A 20 1.23 -10.74 3.21
C GLN A 20 1.35 -9.24 2.94
N ILE A 21 0.77 -8.77 1.84
CA ILE A 21 0.81 -7.35 1.52
C ILE A 21 0.04 -6.56 2.58
N THR A 22 -1.11 -7.07 2.98
CA THR A 22 -1.90 -6.41 4.02
C THR A 22 -1.12 -6.28 5.32
N ASN A 23 -0.47 -7.35 5.75
CA ASN A 23 0.34 -7.31 6.97
C ASN A 23 1.48 -6.30 6.84
N TRP A 24 2.15 -6.30 5.71
CA TRP A 24 3.24 -5.37 5.46
C TRP A 24 2.74 -3.93 5.55
N LEU A 25 1.57 -3.66 4.96
CA LEU A 25 1.00 -2.32 4.99
C LEU A 25 0.66 -1.88 6.40
N TYR A 26 0.09 -2.77 7.21
CA TYR A 26 -0.21 -2.43 8.60
C TYR A 26 1.04 -2.11 9.40
N GLU A 27 2.17 -2.73 9.07
CA GLU A 27 3.40 -2.52 9.81
C GLU A 27 4.18 -1.31 9.34
N ASN A 28 4.06 -0.93 8.08
CA ASN A 28 4.95 0.05 7.47
C ASN A 28 4.27 1.32 7.00
N CYS A 29 2.96 1.33 6.94
CA CYS A 29 2.21 2.51 6.51
C CYS A 29 0.94 2.65 7.31
N LYS A 30 0.29 3.79 7.12
CA LYS A 30 -0.99 4.03 7.75
C LYS A 30 -2.09 3.74 6.74
N ILE A 31 -2.98 2.84 7.08
CA ILE A 31 -4.11 2.52 6.23
C ILE A 31 -5.24 3.47 6.55
N ILE A 32 -5.64 4.27 5.56
CA ILE A 32 -6.69 5.25 5.72
C ILE A 32 -8.04 4.63 5.46
N SER A 33 -8.13 3.80 4.42
CA SER A 33 -9.40 3.21 4.03
C SER A 33 -9.16 1.86 3.38
N LYS A 34 -10.10 0.96 3.58
CA LYS A 34 -10.07 -0.38 2.98
C LYS A 34 -11.39 -0.60 2.27
N LYS A 35 -11.32 -1.05 1.02
CA LYS A 35 -12.51 -1.40 0.26
C LYS A 35 -12.31 -2.74 -0.40
N ASN A 36 -13.38 -3.51 -0.48
CA ASN A 36 -13.38 -4.73 -1.27
C ASN A 36 -13.79 -4.38 -2.68
N ASN A 37 -12.95 -4.76 -3.62
CA ASN A 37 -13.34 -4.66 -5.00
C ASN A 37 -14.06 -5.95 -5.40
N SER A 38 -14.89 -5.87 -6.43
CA SER A 38 -15.79 -6.95 -6.77
C SER A 38 -15.11 -8.16 -7.44
N PHE A 39 -13.82 -8.13 -7.71
CA PHE A 39 -13.13 -9.21 -8.42
C PHE A 39 -11.98 -9.79 -7.63
N ASN A 40 -12.22 -10.19 -6.40
CA ASN A 40 -11.17 -10.78 -5.57
C ASN A 40 -9.97 -9.87 -5.34
N LYS A 41 -10.18 -8.58 -5.41
CA LYS A 41 -9.11 -7.61 -5.15
C LYS A 41 -9.50 -6.70 -4.01
N TYR A 42 -8.48 -6.28 -3.28
CA TYR A 42 -8.63 -5.22 -2.28
C TYR A 42 -8.21 -3.89 -2.87
N LEU A 43 -8.91 -2.85 -2.48
CA LEU A 43 -8.50 -1.49 -2.78
C LEU A 43 -8.24 -0.78 -1.45
N TYR A 44 -7.00 -0.42 -1.20
CA TYR A 44 -6.61 0.22 0.04
C TYR A 44 -6.12 1.63 -0.25
N LYS A 45 -6.60 2.56 0.55
CA LYS A 45 -6.05 3.90 0.54
C LYS A 45 -5.10 4.02 1.72
N VAL A 46 -3.85 4.32 1.44
CA VAL A 46 -2.81 4.33 2.48
C VAL A 46 -2.04 5.63 2.44
N GLN A 47 -1.49 5.97 3.59
CA GLN A 47 -0.54 7.06 3.72
C GLN A 47 0.84 6.44 3.89
N ILE A 48 1.72 6.66 2.95
CA ILE A 48 2.98 5.92 2.85
C ILE A 48 4.09 6.88 2.44
N THR A 49 5.30 6.64 2.96
CA THR A 49 6.46 7.43 2.54
C THR A 49 6.94 6.94 1.18
N LYS A 50 7.64 7.82 0.48
CA LYS A 50 8.19 7.45 -0.83
C LYS A 50 9.13 6.25 -0.72
N ILE A 51 9.92 6.20 0.33
CA ILE A 51 10.85 5.09 0.55
C ILE A 51 10.10 3.79 0.70
N ASN A 52 9.05 3.79 1.51
CA ASN A 52 8.25 2.59 1.71
C ASN A 52 7.50 2.20 0.45
N LEU A 53 7.06 3.17 -0.33
CA LEU A 53 6.40 2.89 -1.59
C LEU A 53 7.34 2.16 -2.55
N GLU A 54 8.58 2.60 -2.62
CA GLU A 54 9.56 1.93 -3.46
C GLU A 54 9.88 0.53 -2.96
N ARG A 55 9.95 0.34 -1.65
CA ARG A 55 10.13 -0.98 -1.07
C ARG A 55 8.97 -1.89 -1.40
N LEU A 56 7.76 -1.36 -1.35
CA LEU A 56 6.57 -2.13 -1.68
C LEU A 56 6.61 -2.60 -3.13
N LYS A 57 6.95 -1.70 -4.05
CA LYS A 57 7.07 -2.07 -5.45
C LYS A 57 8.12 -3.14 -5.69
N SER A 58 9.22 -3.05 -4.98
CA SER A 58 10.30 -4.00 -5.13
C SER A 58 9.95 -5.36 -4.55
N LYS A 59 9.30 -5.36 -3.39
CA LYS A 59 8.96 -6.60 -2.70
C LYS A 59 7.73 -7.27 -3.28
N TYR A 60 6.76 -6.47 -3.69
CA TYR A 60 5.48 -6.97 -4.21
C TYR A 60 5.16 -6.29 -5.53
N PRO A 61 5.82 -6.73 -6.61
CA PRO A 61 5.60 -6.07 -7.91
C PRO A 61 4.20 -6.28 -8.47
N SER A 62 3.45 -7.21 -7.91
CA SER A 62 2.09 -7.46 -8.36
C SER A 62 1.09 -6.39 -7.88
N VAL A 63 1.48 -5.57 -6.91
CA VAL A 63 0.60 -4.53 -6.41
C VAL A 63 0.46 -3.44 -7.46
N GLU A 64 -0.78 -3.04 -7.74
CA GLU A 64 -1.04 -1.90 -8.60
C GLU A 64 -1.12 -0.65 -7.77
N ILE A 65 -0.40 0.37 -8.19
CA ILE A 65 -0.42 1.66 -7.51
C ILE A 65 -1.23 2.61 -8.38
N LEU A 66 -2.36 3.05 -7.84
CA LEU A 66 -3.34 3.79 -8.61
C LEU A 66 -3.27 5.30 -8.43
N GLY A 67 -2.34 5.75 -7.68
CA GLY A 67 -2.21 7.16 -7.51
C GLY A 67 -1.61 7.55 -6.25
#